data_8255c06491bf8fa2ce759b0be9b28db2
#
_entry.id   8255c06491bf8fa2ce759b0be9b28db2
#
_cell.length_a   1.000
_cell.length_b   1.000
_cell.length_c   1.000
_cell.angle_alpha   90.00
_cell.angle_beta   90.00
_cell.angle_gamma   90.00
#
_symmetry.space_group_name_H-M   'P 1'
#
loop_
_entity.id
_entity.type
_entity.pdbx_description
1 polymer ?
#
loop_
_entity_poly.entity_id
_entity_poly.type
_entity_poly.pdbx_seq_one_letter_code
_entity_poly.pdbx_strand_id
1 'polypeptide(L)'
;IENIQREDLDAIEIALAYQRLMDEYNLTQERMSERVGKKRATVANYLRLLKLPAEIQLGIKEKKIDMGHARAILGSPSPEQQLSIYKRILQNGLSVRKVEELVSDTKTTKKEVKTTPSYTQQEAILQEKLGGNAKIVGKKITISFRNEEELNFILSHIH
;
A
#
# COMPACT_ATOMS: atom_id res chain seq x y z
N ILE A 1 25.14 13.50 -18.50
CA ILE A 1 24.51 14.25 -17.37
C ILE A 1 23.79 15.48 -17.94
N GLU A 2 24.40 16.22 -18.88
CA GLU A 2 23.82 17.42 -19.52
C GLU A 2 22.43 17.18 -20.14
N ASN A 3 22.18 16.01 -20.69
CA ASN A 3 20.89 15.65 -21.32
C ASN A 3 19.73 15.46 -20.33
N ILE A 4 20.00 15.24 -19.04
CA ILE A 4 18.98 15.03 -17.99
C ILE A 4 18.48 16.36 -17.41
N GLN A 5 19.19 17.48 -17.66
CA GLN A 5 18.85 18.81 -17.19
C GLN A 5 18.00 19.62 -18.20
N ARG A 6 17.59 19.01 -19.32
CA ARG A 6 16.64 19.64 -20.25
C ARG A 6 15.27 19.76 -19.57
N GLU A 7 14.71 20.96 -19.61
CA GLU A 7 13.43 21.31 -18.96
C GLU A 7 12.21 20.53 -19.50
N ASP A 8 12.36 19.75 -20.59
CA ASP A 8 11.28 19.07 -21.29
C ASP A 8 11.17 17.55 -21.01
N LEU A 9 12.05 16.97 -20.18
CA LEU A 9 11.99 15.53 -19.89
C LEU A 9 10.83 15.21 -18.94
N ASP A 10 10.02 14.21 -19.30
CA ASP A 10 9.00 13.72 -18.40
C ASP A 10 9.60 12.88 -17.23
N ALA A 11 8.79 12.67 -16.18
CA ALA A 11 9.27 12.02 -14.97
C ALA A 11 9.72 10.56 -15.21
N ILE A 12 9.16 9.87 -16.19
CA ILE A 12 9.54 8.49 -16.56
C ILE A 12 10.87 8.52 -17.32
N GLU A 13 11.07 9.47 -18.22
CA GLU A 13 12.33 9.62 -18.94
C GLU A 13 13.50 9.94 -18.01
N ILE A 14 13.27 10.80 -17.01
CA ILE A 14 14.26 11.08 -15.94
C ILE A 14 14.55 9.80 -15.15
N ALA A 15 13.53 9.04 -14.78
CA ALA A 15 13.69 7.79 -14.03
C ALA A 15 14.51 6.75 -14.81
N LEU A 16 14.23 6.58 -16.11
CA LEU A 16 14.97 5.70 -17.00
C LEU A 16 16.43 6.13 -17.17
N ALA A 17 16.66 7.45 -17.31
CA ALA A 17 18.01 7.98 -17.41
C ALA A 17 18.81 7.74 -16.12
N TYR A 18 18.19 7.90 -14.94
CA TYR A 18 18.83 7.60 -13.67
C TYR A 18 19.15 6.12 -13.54
N GLN A 19 18.20 5.23 -13.87
CA GLN A 19 18.43 3.79 -13.85
C GLN A 19 19.60 3.41 -14.77
N ARG A 20 19.59 3.89 -16.00
CA ARG A 20 20.66 3.60 -16.99
C ARG A 20 22.04 4.04 -16.50
N LEU A 21 22.16 5.27 -15.97
CA LEU A 21 23.43 5.75 -15.45
C LEU A 21 23.90 4.96 -14.23
N MET A 22 22.97 4.57 -13.36
CA MET A 22 23.32 3.74 -12.21
C MET A 22 23.83 2.37 -12.62
N ASP A 23 23.20 1.75 -13.62
CA ASP A 23 23.58 0.43 -14.14
C ASP A 23 24.93 0.50 -14.90
N GLU A 24 25.11 1.52 -15.74
CA GLU A 24 26.34 1.70 -16.56
C GLU A 24 27.58 1.98 -15.70
N TYR A 25 27.42 2.79 -14.64
CA TYR A 25 28.54 3.22 -13.80
C TYR A 25 28.59 2.53 -12.42
N ASN A 26 27.75 1.53 -12.17
CA ASN A 26 27.60 0.86 -10.89
C ASN A 26 27.42 1.82 -9.71
N LEU A 27 26.57 2.84 -9.89
CA LEU A 27 26.35 3.88 -8.90
C LEU A 27 25.28 3.48 -7.88
N THR A 28 25.51 3.82 -6.62
CA THR A 28 24.47 3.83 -5.60
C THR A 28 23.54 5.04 -5.80
N GLN A 29 22.31 4.97 -5.27
CA GLN A 29 21.38 6.11 -5.30
C GLN A 29 21.96 7.36 -4.63
N GLU A 30 22.82 7.20 -3.65
CA GLU A 30 23.52 8.29 -2.96
C GLU A 30 24.50 8.98 -3.89
N ARG A 31 25.40 8.24 -4.52
CA ARG A 31 26.35 8.76 -5.50
C ARG A 31 25.66 9.37 -6.72
N MET A 32 24.53 8.76 -7.15
CA MET A 32 23.71 9.33 -8.22
C MET A 32 23.12 10.68 -7.82
N SER A 33 22.63 10.81 -6.58
CA SER A 33 22.05 12.05 -6.05
C SER A 33 23.08 13.19 -5.99
N GLU A 34 24.30 12.90 -5.58
CA GLU A 34 25.42 13.87 -5.59
C GLU A 34 25.74 14.32 -7.01
N ARG A 35 25.83 13.40 -7.98
CA ARG A 35 26.14 13.70 -9.37
C ARG A 35 25.10 14.59 -10.07
N VAL A 36 23.82 14.41 -9.74
CA VAL A 36 22.73 15.20 -10.35
C VAL A 36 22.32 16.42 -9.52
N GLY A 37 22.97 16.65 -8.38
CA GLY A 37 22.67 17.78 -7.49
C GLY A 37 21.25 17.72 -6.89
N LYS A 38 20.72 16.52 -6.68
CA LYS A 38 19.38 16.30 -6.10
C LYS A 38 19.49 15.52 -4.79
N LYS A 39 18.46 15.63 -3.94
CA LYS A 39 18.40 14.81 -2.71
C LYS A 39 18.22 13.32 -3.07
N ARG A 40 18.86 12.42 -2.32
CA ARG A 40 18.72 10.96 -2.47
C ARG A 40 17.25 10.52 -2.54
N ALA A 41 16.39 11.10 -1.69
CA ALA A 41 14.96 10.83 -1.71
C ALA A 41 14.29 11.18 -3.04
N THR A 42 14.75 12.23 -3.72
CA THR A 42 14.25 12.61 -5.04
C THR A 42 14.63 11.57 -6.08
N VAL A 43 15.89 11.14 -6.14
CA VAL A 43 16.35 10.06 -7.03
C VAL A 43 15.57 8.77 -6.78
N ALA A 44 15.42 8.38 -5.52
CA ALA A 44 14.65 7.20 -5.13
C ALA A 44 13.19 7.29 -5.60
N ASN A 45 12.54 8.46 -5.49
CA ASN A 45 11.16 8.67 -5.95
C ASN A 45 11.03 8.48 -7.46
N TYR A 46 11.96 8.99 -8.26
CA TYR A 46 11.96 8.78 -9.71
C TYR A 46 12.12 7.30 -10.05
N LEU A 47 13.10 6.61 -9.48
CA LEU A 47 13.34 5.18 -9.72
C LEU A 47 12.14 4.30 -9.32
N ARG A 48 11.41 4.69 -8.28
CA ARG A 48 10.20 3.97 -7.87
C ARG A 48 9.08 4.04 -8.91
N LEU A 49 9.01 5.07 -9.76
CA LEU A 49 8.00 5.17 -10.82
C LEU A 49 8.10 4.01 -11.82
N LEU A 50 9.32 3.51 -12.07
CA LEU A 50 9.55 2.38 -12.97
C LEU A 50 8.97 1.05 -12.46
N LYS A 51 8.58 0.99 -11.18
CA LYS A 51 7.90 -0.17 -10.57
C LYS A 51 6.38 -0.15 -10.77
N LEU A 52 5.83 0.93 -11.27
CA LEU A 52 4.40 1.02 -11.58
C LEU A 52 4.06 0.23 -12.83
N PRO A 53 2.84 -0.30 -12.97
CA PRO A 53 2.33 -0.86 -14.22
C PRO A 53 2.50 0.10 -15.40
N ALA A 54 2.76 -0.45 -16.58
CA ALA A 54 3.04 0.32 -17.81
C ALA A 54 1.94 1.33 -18.15
N GLU A 55 0.67 0.98 -17.90
CA GLU A 55 -0.48 1.87 -18.11
C GLU A 55 -0.39 3.14 -17.26
N ILE A 56 0.08 3.02 -16.01
CA ILE A 56 0.25 4.16 -15.11
C ILE A 56 1.47 4.99 -15.51
N GLN A 57 2.57 4.33 -15.92
CA GLN A 57 3.74 5.03 -16.44
C GLN A 57 3.40 5.87 -17.69
N LEU A 58 2.59 5.31 -18.58
CA LEU A 58 2.08 6.05 -19.74
C LEU A 58 1.21 7.24 -19.32
N GLY A 59 0.34 7.05 -18.32
CA GLY A 59 -0.48 8.13 -17.77
C GLY A 59 0.34 9.29 -17.17
N ILE A 60 1.50 8.99 -16.57
CA ILE A 60 2.45 10.03 -16.10
C ILE A 60 3.06 10.77 -17.28
N LYS A 61 3.51 10.02 -18.30
CA LYS A 61 4.11 10.57 -19.51
C LYS A 61 3.14 11.48 -20.27
N GLU A 62 1.88 11.09 -20.37
CA GLU A 62 0.79 11.85 -21.00
C GLU A 62 0.24 12.97 -20.10
N LYS A 63 0.83 13.21 -18.94
CA LYS A 63 0.40 14.22 -17.96
C LYS A 63 -1.05 14.05 -17.48
N LYS A 64 -1.62 12.84 -17.57
CA LYS A 64 -2.95 12.50 -17.03
C LYS A 64 -2.96 12.46 -15.50
N ILE A 65 -1.82 12.12 -14.91
CA ILE A 65 -1.56 12.19 -13.47
C ILE A 65 -0.18 12.81 -13.22
N ASP A 66 -0.03 13.45 -12.07
CA ASP A 66 1.25 14.03 -11.65
C ASP A 66 2.08 13.07 -10.76
N MET A 67 3.29 13.51 -10.42
CA MET A 67 4.21 12.79 -9.53
C MET A 67 3.64 12.52 -8.13
N GLY A 68 2.77 13.38 -7.62
CA GLY A 68 2.11 13.21 -6.32
C GLY A 68 1.17 12.02 -6.36
N HIS A 69 0.30 11.94 -7.37
CA HIS A 69 -0.58 10.79 -7.59
C HIS A 69 0.20 9.49 -7.77
N ALA A 70 1.25 9.51 -8.61
CA ALA A 70 2.09 8.34 -8.85
C ALA A 70 2.74 7.80 -7.56
N ARG A 71 3.25 8.69 -6.69
CA ARG A 71 3.82 8.30 -5.39
C ARG A 71 2.76 7.74 -4.44
N ALA A 72 1.57 8.34 -4.41
CA ALA A 72 0.47 7.83 -3.61
C ALA A 72 0.08 6.40 -4.06
N ILE A 73 -0.09 6.17 -5.37
CA ILE A 73 -0.40 4.86 -5.96
C ILE A 73 0.64 3.80 -5.59
N LEU A 74 1.95 4.15 -5.59
CA LEU A 74 3.04 3.25 -5.17
C LEU A 74 2.92 2.75 -3.73
N GLY A 75 2.10 3.40 -2.92
CA GLY A 75 1.76 2.93 -1.58
C GLY A 75 0.87 1.69 -1.56
N SER A 76 0.16 1.37 -2.66
CA SER A 76 -0.68 0.18 -2.77
C SER A 76 0.16 -1.08 -2.95
N PRO A 77 -0.25 -2.19 -2.32
CA PRO A 77 0.57 -3.39 -2.23
C PRO A 77 0.56 -4.27 -3.50
N SER A 78 -0.39 -4.09 -4.42
CA SER A 78 -0.46 -4.92 -5.63
C SER A 78 -0.70 -4.10 -6.90
N PRO A 79 -0.19 -4.57 -8.07
CA PRO A 79 -0.40 -3.92 -9.35
C PRO A 79 -1.88 -3.74 -9.72
N GLU A 80 -2.74 -4.70 -9.38
CA GLU A 80 -4.17 -4.65 -9.66
C GLU A 80 -4.84 -3.50 -8.89
N GLN A 81 -4.46 -3.33 -7.62
CA GLN A 81 -4.96 -2.21 -6.81
C GLN A 81 -4.43 -0.88 -7.31
N GLN A 82 -3.17 -0.81 -7.73
CA GLN A 82 -2.58 0.37 -8.34
C GLN A 82 -3.36 0.79 -9.59
N LEU A 83 -3.67 -0.15 -10.48
CA LEU A 83 -4.48 0.09 -11.68
C LEU A 83 -5.92 0.51 -11.35
N SER A 84 -6.53 -0.12 -10.34
CA SER A 84 -7.88 0.25 -9.88
C SER A 84 -7.93 1.70 -9.39
N ILE A 85 -6.96 2.10 -8.57
CA ILE A 85 -6.85 3.48 -8.06
C ILE A 85 -6.59 4.45 -9.20
N TYR A 86 -5.71 4.11 -10.15
CA TYR A 86 -5.43 4.93 -11.32
C TYR A 86 -6.69 5.20 -12.15
N LYS A 87 -7.49 4.17 -12.44
CA LYS A 87 -8.76 4.32 -13.15
C LYS A 87 -9.73 5.23 -12.39
N ARG A 88 -9.80 5.12 -11.07
CA ARG A 88 -10.63 6.01 -10.24
C ARG A 88 -10.15 7.47 -10.26
N ILE A 89 -8.84 7.70 -10.32
CA ILE A 89 -8.28 9.06 -10.47
C ILE A 89 -8.76 9.66 -11.79
N LEU A 90 -8.66 8.93 -12.90
CA LEU A 90 -9.07 9.41 -14.21
C LEU A 90 -10.58 9.67 -14.32
N GLN A 91 -11.40 8.83 -13.69
CA GLN A 91 -12.85 8.94 -13.72
C GLN A 91 -13.40 10.06 -12.85
N ASN A 92 -12.81 10.26 -11.67
CA ASN A 92 -13.38 11.12 -10.64
C ASN A 92 -12.53 12.38 -10.33
N GLY A 93 -11.40 12.58 -11.01
CA GLY A 93 -10.51 13.71 -10.76
C GLY A 93 -10.00 13.78 -9.33
N LEU A 94 -9.63 12.63 -8.73
CA LEU A 94 -9.26 12.57 -7.32
C LEU A 94 -7.98 13.37 -7.04
N SER A 95 -7.97 14.12 -5.95
CA SER A 95 -6.76 14.80 -5.46
C SER A 95 -5.75 13.81 -4.88
N VAL A 96 -4.47 14.18 -4.84
CA VAL A 96 -3.38 13.36 -4.24
C VAL A 96 -3.74 12.91 -2.83
N ARG A 97 -4.26 13.82 -1.99
CA ARG A 97 -4.67 13.50 -0.61
C ARG A 97 -5.76 12.42 -0.56
N LYS A 98 -6.75 12.50 -1.46
CA LYS A 98 -7.80 11.48 -1.52
C LYS A 98 -7.28 10.12 -1.96
N VAL A 99 -6.29 10.10 -2.84
CA VAL A 99 -5.59 8.88 -3.25
C VAL A 99 -4.78 8.28 -2.08
N GLU A 100 -4.09 9.12 -1.30
CA GLU A 100 -3.37 8.67 -0.09
C GLU A 100 -4.32 8.05 0.95
N GLU A 101 -5.51 8.64 1.16
CA GLU A 101 -6.55 8.07 2.02
C GLU A 101 -6.99 6.69 1.50
N LEU A 102 -7.32 6.56 0.21
CA LEU A 102 -7.71 5.28 -0.39
C LEU A 102 -6.64 4.20 -0.26
N VAL A 103 -5.37 4.58 -0.40
CA VAL A 103 -4.24 3.65 -0.25
C VAL A 103 -4.06 3.24 1.21
N SER A 104 -4.28 4.15 2.17
CA SER A 104 -4.20 3.80 3.60
C SER A 104 -5.34 2.88 4.03
N ASP A 105 -6.56 3.10 3.54
CA ASP A 105 -7.70 2.22 3.80
C ASP A 105 -7.49 0.80 3.24
N THR A 106 -6.86 0.68 2.07
CA THR A 106 -6.50 -0.64 1.52
C THR A 106 -5.38 -1.34 2.29
N LYS A 107 -4.53 -0.60 3.00
CA LYS A 107 -3.53 -1.19 3.91
C LYS A 107 -4.14 -1.71 5.21
N THR A 108 -5.15 -1.04 5.74
CA THR A 108 -5.88 -1.49 6.94
C THR A 108 -6.68 -2.76 6.66
N THR A 109 -7.31 -2.87 5.51
CA THR A 109 -8.00 -4.11 5.09
C THR A 109 -7.03 -5.28 4.84
N LYS A 110 -5.76 -5.03 4.48
CA LYS A 110 -4.73 -6.09 4.31
C LYS A 110 -4.04 -6.52 5.61
N LYS A 111 -4.24 -5.80 6.73
CA LYS A 111 -3.78 -6.28 8.04
C LYS A 111 -4.62 -7.44 8.59
N GLU A 112 -5.76 -7.75 7.97
CA GLU A 112 -6.66 -8.85 8.38
C GLU A 112 -6.63 -10.10 7.49
N VAL A 113 -5.82 -10.13 6.43
CA VAL A 113 -5.59 -11.39 5.69
C VAL A 113 -4.15 -11.88 5.89
N LYS A 114 -3.75 -12.04 7.15
CA LYS A 114 -2.95 -13.20 7.49
C LYS A 114 -3.93 -14.39 7.44
N THR A 115 -3.64 -15.39 6.64
CA THR A 115 -4.24 -16.72 6.70
C THR A 115 -4.08 -17.27 8.11
N THR A 116 -4.90 -16.80 9.04
CA THR A 116 -5.19 -17.52 10.26
C THR A 116 -6.05 -18.70 9.84
N PRO A 117 -5.74 -19.92 10.28
CA PRO A 117 -6.65 -21.04 10.10
C PRO A 117 -8.05 -20.57 10.47
N SER A 118 -9.03 -20.83 9.62
CA SER A 118 -10.42 -20.46 9.90
C SER A 118 -10.89 -21.33 11.06
N TYR A 119 -10.99 -20.76 12.24
CA TYR A 119 -11.51 -21.43 13.44
C TYR A 119 -13.04 -21.34 13.53
N THR A 120 -13.72 -21.21 12.40
CA THR A 120 -15.18 -21.01 12.32
C THR A 120 -15.96 -22.12 13.07
N GLN A 121 -15.49 -23.37 13.00
CA GLN A 121 -16.10 -24.47 13.74
C GLN A 121 -15.86 -24.35 15.25
N GLN A 122 -14.67 -23.97 15.66
CA GLN A 122 -14.31 -23.78 17.07
C GLN A 122 -15.02 -22.55 17.65
N GLU A 123 -15.15 -21.48 16.87
CA GLU A 123 -15.93 -20.31 17.26
C GLU A 123 -17.42 -20.65 17.46
N ALA A 124 -18.02 -21.45 16.57
CA ALA A 124 -19.40 -21.91 16.70
C ALA A 124 -19.60 -22.73 17.97
N ILE A 125 -18.68 -23.67 18.28
CA ILE A 125 -18.72 -24.48 19.50
C ILE A 125 -18.61 -23.61 20.76
N LEU A 126 -17.74 -22.61 20.75
CA LEU A 126 -17.57 -21.68 21.87
C LEU A 126 -18.83 -20.81 22.07
N GLN A 127 -19.43 -20.34 20.98
CA GLN A 127 -20.68 -19.57 21.03
C GLN A 127 -21.85 -20.41 21.56
N GLU A 128 -21.96 -21.66 21.15
CA GLU A 128 -23.01 -22.58 21.63
C GLU A 128 -22.85 -22.90 23.12
N LYS A 129 -21.61 -23.15 23.58
CA LYS A 129 -21.34 -23.50 24.98
C LYS A 129 -21.37 -22.33 25.95
N LEU A 130 -20.92 -21.14 25.52
CA LEU A 130 -20.72 -20.00 26.40
C LEU A 130 -21.79 -18.91 26.24
N GLY A 131 -22.72 -19.06 25.29
CA GLY A 131 -23.85 -18.14 25.10
C GLY A 131 -23.46 -16.73 24.62
N GLY A 132 -22.18 -16.46 24.40
CA GLY A 132 -21.64 -15.15 24.00
C GLY A 132 -21.08 -15.14 22.59
N ASN A 133 -20.65 -13.98 22.12
CA ASN A 133 -20.02 -13.83 20.81
C ASN A 133 -18.50 -14.09 20.94
N ALA A 134 -18.07 -15.32 20.64
CA ALA A 134 -16.68 -15.72 20.68
C ALA A 134 -15.97 -15.56 19.33
N LYS A 135 -14.78 -14.96 19.32
CA LYS A 135 -13.91 -14.81 18.15
C LYS A 135 -12.50 -15.31 18.45
N ILE A 136 -11.92 -16.06 17.51
CA ILE A 136 -10.56 -16.58 17.60
C ILE A 136 -9.69 -15.85 16.55
N VAL A 137 -8.73 -15.06 17.02
CA VAL A 137 -7.80 -14.33 16.14
C VAL A 137 -6.37 -14.70 16.50
N GLY A 138 -5.73 -15.48 15.64
CA GLY A 138 -4.39 -16.00 15.87
C GLY A 138 -4.35 -16.96 17.07
N LYS A 139 -3.67 -16.57 18.15
CA LYS A 139 -3.57 -17.34 19.42
C LYS A 139 -4.39 -16.74 20.56
N LYS A 140 -5.37 -15.90 20.24
CA LYS A 140 -6.19 -15.18 21.21
C LYS A 140 -7.66 -15.51 20.99
N ILE A 141 -8.37 -15.88 22.07
CA ILE A 141 -9.82 -16.02 22.10
C ILE A 141 -10.38 -14.77 22.77
N THR A 142 -11.35 -14.13 22.13
CA THR A 142 -12.07 -12.98 22.67
C THR A 142 -13.55 -13.36 22.79
N ILE A 143 -14.09 -13.26 23.97
CA ILE A 143 -15.51 -13.53 24.25
C ILE A 143 -16.13 -12.20 24.68
N SER A 144 -17.18 -11.78 23.96
CA SER A 144 -17.90 -10.54 24.26
C SER A 144 -19.20 -10.88 24.98
N PHE A 145 -19.51 -10.17 26.07
CA PHE A 145 -20.73 -10.32 26.87
C PHE A 145 -21.49 -9.00 26.91
N ARG A 146 -22.81 -9.05 27.16
CA ARG A 146 -23.71 -7.87 27.15
C ARG A 146 -24.04 -7.36 28.55
N ASN A 147 -24.04 -8.26 29.55
CA ASN A 147 -24.40 -7.95 30.93
C ASN A 147 -23.61 -8.83 31.90
N GLU A 148 -23.75 -8.55 33.20
CA GLU A 148 -23.06 -9.23 34.28
C GLU A 148 -23.51 -10.71 34.44
N GLU A 149 -24.78 -11.00 34.12
CA GLU A 149 -25.32 -12.36 34.17
C GLU A 149 -24.66 -13.27 33.12
N GLU A 150 -24.49 -12.76 31.89
CA GLU A 150 -23.80 -13.46 30.82
C GLU A 150 -22.30 -13.67 31.14
N LEU A 151 -21.65 -12.69 31.79
CA LEU A 151 -20.28 -12.83 32.28
C LEU A 151 -20.18 -13.95 33.33
N ASN A 152 -21.07 -13.98 34.31
CA ASN A 152 -21.08 -15.02 35.35
C ASN A 152 -21.36 -16.41 34.78
N PHE A 153 -22.24 -16.50 33.77
CA PHE A 153 -22.48 -17.76 33.04
C PHE A 153 -21.21 -18.23 32.35
N ILE A 154 -20.50 -17.34 31.61
CA ILE A 154 -19.23 -17.67 30.94
C ILE A 154 -18.19 -18.16 31.94
N LEU A 155 -18.02 -17.45 33.07
CA LEU A 155 -17.06 -17.80 34.11
C LEU A 155 -17.36 -19.19 34.76
N SER A 156 -18.64 -19.50 34.93
CA SER A 156 -19.04 -20.84 35.49
C SER A 156 -18.75 -22.02 34.56
N HIS A 157 -18.60 -21.77 33.26
CA HIS A 157 -18.31 -22.80 32.25
C HIS A 157 -16.82 -22.93 31.87
N ILE A 158 -15.97 -22.01 32.37
CA ILE A 158 -14.52 -22.09 32.19
C ILE A 158 -13.83 -22.84 33.32
N HIS A 159 -14.56 -23.15 34.41
CA HIS A 159 -14.12 -24.00 35.49
C HIS A 159 -14.51 -25.43 35.21
#